data_02cfcfb617d71a8cbd5e53f129532613
#
_entry.id   02cfcfb617d71a8cbd5e53f129532613
#
_cell.length_a   1.000
_cell.length_b   1.000
_cell.length_c   1.000
_cell.angle_alpha   90.00
_cell.angle_beta   90.00
_cell.angle_gamma   90.00
#
_symmetry.space_group_name_H-M   'P 1'
#
loop_
_entity.id
_entity.type
_entity.pdbx_description
1 polymer ?
#
loop_
_entity_poly.entity_id
_entity_poly.type
_entity_poly.pdbx_seq_one_letter_code
_entity_poly.pdbx_strand_id
1 'polypeptide(L)'
;MSLAQVLQQIAGRRVLVVGDVIADEYLVGESSRISSEAPVPVLRYTGEHATLGGAGNTAANVTSLGGQVTLVGLVGDDAAGADVARRCAVSGIEFVPLRDGRPTTRKVRVISQQQQLLRIDYEETASIDAARERELVDAIAARLSACDIVVVSDYAKGLVTNDGCREVVRRAHAAGKQVVVDPRPQHSSYYRECDYLTPNWRESLGLLREGELALTPENVLRVGTLVSQQFRSSVLLTLGPRGIAFFHADGSEPLVVPAEAQEVFDVSGAGDTVVAAFSLARAGGCDDASAVMLANRAAAVVVGKRGTAIVTPDELLAKLS
;
A
#
# COMPACT_ATOMS: atom_id res chain seq x y z
N MET A 1 -21.45 -11.37 3.20
CA MET A 1 -22.18 -10.54 2.19
C MET A 1 -21.83 -10.99 0.79
N SER A 2 -22.73 -10.79 -0.25
CA SER A 2 -22.33 -10.99 -1.65
C SER A 2 -21.35 -9.91 -2.11
N LEU A 3 -20.51 -10.18 -3.14
CA LEU A 3 -19.55 -9.19 -3.66
C LEU A 3 -20.27 -7.91 -4.13
N ALA A 4 -21.42 -8.04 -4.81
CA ALA A 4 -22.20 -6.89 -5.25
C ALA A 4 -22.67 -6.00 -4.08
N GLN A 5 -23.07 -6.61 -2.96
CA GLN A 5 -23.43 -5.88 -1.75
C GLN A 5 -22.20 -5.17 -1.15
N VAL A 6 -21.04 -5.83 -1.10
CA VAL A 6 -19.80 -5.21 -0.63
C VAL A 6 -19.44 -4.02 -1.50
N LEU A 7 -19.50 -4.14 -2.83
CA LEU A 7 -19.21 -3.05 -3.76
C LEU A 7 -20.17 -1.85 -3.58
N GLN A 8 -21.44 -2.10 -3.27
CA GLN A 8 -22.37 -1.03 -2.92
C GLN A 8 -22.02 -0.33 -1.60
N GLN A 9 -21.56 -1.09 -0.61
CA GLN A 9 -21.17 -0.53 0.71
C GLN A 9 -19.92 0.34 0.65
N ILE A 10 -18.97 0.01 -0.22
CA ILE A 10 -17.71 0.74 -0.36
C ILE A 10 -17.83 1.99 -1.24
N ALA A 11 -18.85 2.07 -2.09
CA ALA A 11 -19.03 3.17 -3.02
C ALA A 11 -19.14 4.51 -2.28
N GLY A 12 -18.32 5.49 -2.69
CA GLY A 12 -18.27 6.83 -2.11
C GLY A 12 -17.70 6.92 -0.69
N ARG A 13 -17.18 5.82 -0.11
CA ARG A 13 -16.51 5.87 1.20
C ARG A 13 -15.21 6.67 1.10
N ARG A 14 -14.93 7.43 2.17
CA ARG A 14 -13.84 8.41 2.20
C ARG A 14 -12.68 7.86 3.01
N VAL A 15 -11.56 7.69 2.35
CA VAL A 15 -10.32 7.20 2.94
C VAL A 15 -9.30 8.33 3.04
N LEU A 16 -8.73 8.53 4.22
CA LEU A 16 -7.58 9.40 4.40
C LEU A 16 -6.31 8.54 4.36
N VAL A 17 -5.54 8.66 3.28
CA VAL A 17 -4.26 7.96 3.13
C VAL A 17 -3.13 8.91 3.52
N VAL A 18 -2.27 8.44 4.40
CA VAL A 18 -1.05 9.14 4.86
C VAL A 18 0.14 8.24 4.61
N GLY A 19 1.14 8.70 3.91
CA GLY A 19 2.30 7.83 3.67
C GLY A 19 3.30 8.34 2.65
N ASP A 20 4.30 7.50 2.41
CA ASP A 20 5.39 7.77 1.50
C ASP A 20 4.93 7.66 0.05
N VAL A 21 4.88 8.80 -0.65
CA VAL A 21 4.53 8.85 -2.07
C VAL A 21 5.76 8.58 -2.92
N ILE A 22 5.61 7.73 -3.92
CA ILE A 22 6.67 7.31 -4.82
C ILE A 22 6.23 7.57 -6.27
N ALA A 23 7.11 8.12 -7.10
CA ALA A 23 6.94 8.11 -8.55
C ALA A 23 7.57 6.83 -9.11
N ASP A 24 6.73 5.88 -9.53
CA ASP A 24 7.18 4.67 -10.21
C ASP A 24 7.30 4.95 -11.71
N GLU A 25 8.54 4.99 -12.22
CA GLU A 25 8.86 5.33 -13.61
C GLU A 25 9.40 4.12 -14.36
N TYR A 26 9.05 4.01 -15.62
CA TYR A 26 9.43 2.90 -16.48
C TYR A 26 10.06 3.45 -17.77
N LEU A 27 11.36 3.20 -17.94
CA LEU A 27 12.09 3.45 -19.19
C LEU A 27 12.06 2.17 -20.02
N VAL A 28 11.38 2.22 -21.14
CA VAL A 28 11.17 1.05 -22.01
C VAL A 28 12.07 1.15 -23.23
N GLY A 29 12.68 0.05 -23.63
CA GLY A 29 13.53 0.02 -24.81
C GLY A 29 13.84 -1.39 -25.31
N GLU A 30 14.72 -1.46 -26.28
CA GLU A 30 15.23 -2.70 -26.85
C GLU A 30 16.72 -2.83 -26.56
N SER A 31 17.14 -4.00 -26.04
CA SER A 31 18.53 -4.30 -25.83
C SER A 31 18.96 -5.42 -26.79
N SER A 32 19.74 -5.09 -27.82
CA SER A 32 20.18 -6.01 -28.85
C SER A 32 21.70 -6.16 -28.91
N ARG A 33 22.44 -5.38 -28.11
CA ARG A 33 23.92 -5.40 -28.14
C ARG A 33 24.49 -5.13 -26.74
N ILE A 34 25.71 -5.59 -26.55
CA ILE A 34 26.57 -5.22 -25.41
C ILE A 34 27.35 -3.95 -25.79
N SER A 35 27.63 -3.10 -24.81
CA SER A 35 28.46 -1.90 -25.00
C SER A 35 29.90 -2.29 -25.41
N SER A 36 30.52 -1.46 -26.24
CA SER A 36 31.95 -1.58 -26.52
C SER A 36 32.84 -1.02 -25.41
N GLU A 37 32.25 -0.27 -24.46
CA GLU A 37 32.97 0.39 -23.37
C GLU A 37 33.02 -0.46 -22.08
N ALA A 38 32.03 -1.35 -21.89
CA ALA A 38 31.92 -2.20 -20.71
C ALA A 38 30.98 -3.41 -21.00
N PRO A 39 31.07 -4.52 -20.26
CA PRO A 39 30.23 -5.70 -20.45
C PRO A 39 28.79 -5.47 -19.90
N VAL A 40 28.13 -4.44 -20.40
CA VAL A 40 26.77 -4.05 -20.01
C VAL A 40 25.85 -3.96 -21.25
N PRO A 41 24.54 -4.29 -21.14
CA PRO A 41 23.62 -4.13 -22.23
C PRO A 41 23.41 -2.65 -22.57
N VAL A 42 23.24 -2.35 -23.87
CA VAL A 42 22.84 -1.04 -24.35
C VAL A 42 21.33 -1.08 -24.62
N LEU A 43 20.57 -0.22 -23.91
CA LEU A 43 19.15 -0.05 -24.14
C LEU A 43 18.92 1.06 -25.16
N ARG A 44 18.30 0.74 -26.31
CA ARG A 44 17.78 1.72 -27.24
C ARG A 44 16.39 2.16 -26.76
N TYR A 45 16.29 3.36 -26.24
CA TYR A 45 15.05 3.94 -25.72
C TYR A 45 13.92 3.93 -26.76
N THR A 46 12.73 3.50 -26.38
CA THR A 46 11.52 3.51 -27.21
C THR A 46 10.36 4.26 -26.59
N GLY A 47 10.39 4.49 -25.27
CA GLY A 47 9.35 5.22 -24.59
C GLY A 47 9.47 5.17 -23.07
N GLU A 48 8.65 5.96 -22.41
CA GLU A 48 8.56 5.97 -20.94
C GLU A 48 7.11 6.17 -20.48
N HIS A 49 6.82 5.69 -19.31
CA HIS A 49 5.59 5.99 -18.60
C HIS A 49 5.85 5.99 -17.09
N ALA A 50 4.94 6.60 -16.34
CA ALA A 50 5.02 6.61 -14.90
C ALA A 50 3.66 6.32 -14.27
N THR A 51 3.69 5.82 -13.02
CA THR A 51 2.51 5.54 -12.22
C THR A 51 2.71 6.07 -10.80
N LEU A 52 1.62 6.20 -10.06
CA LEU A 52 1.67 6.46 -8.63
C LEU A 52 2.11 5.18 -7.91
N GLY A 53 3.14 5.27 -7.07
CA GLY A 53 3.65 4.18 -6.22
C GLY A 53 3.52 4.51 -4.74
N GLY A 54 3.75 3.51 -3.89
CA GLY A 54 3.61 3.64 -2.44
C GLY A 54 2.21 4.07 -2.03
N ALA A 55 2.11 5.03 -1.10
CA ALA A 55 0.83 5.59 -0.66
C ALA A 55 -0.03 6.14 -1.82
N GLY A 56 0.62 6.60 -2.91
CA GLY A 56 -0.06 7.04 -4.12
C GLY A 56 -0.77 5.88 -4.85
N ASN A 57 -0.19 4.68 -4.88
CA ASN A 57 -0.83 3.50 -5.46
C ASN A 57 -2.00 3.01 -4.60
N THR A 58 -1.85 3.03 -3.27
CA THR A 58 -2.97 2.76 -2.35
C THR A 58 -4.14 3.71 -2.63
N ALA A 59 -3.86 5.03 -2.75
CA ALA A 59 -4.88 6.04 -3.07
C ALA A 59 -5.54 5.81 -4.44
N ALA A 60 -4.75 5.47 -5.47
CA ALA A 60 -5.27 5.15 -6.80
C ALA A 60 -6.20 3.93 -6.81
N ASN A 61 -5.88 2.90 -6.03
CA ASN A 61 -6.76 1.74 -5.86
C ASN A 61 -8.05 2.08 -5.12
N VAL A 62 -8.02 2.98 -4.12
CA VAL A 62 -9.22 3.47 -3.44
C VAL A 62 -10.17 4.14 -4.45
N THR A 63 -9.67 5.07 -5.27
CA THR A 63 -10.51 5.76 -6.27
C THR A 63 -11.01 4.82 -7.35
N SER A 64 -10.17 3.91 -7.83
CA SER A 64 -10.52 2.91 -8.85
C SER A 64 -11.64 1.96 -8.38
N LEU A 65 -11.70 1.65 -7.10
CA LEU A 65 -12.75 0.84 -6.46
C LEU A 65 -14.04 1.65 -6.16
N GLY A 66 -14.09 2.92 -6.51
CA GLY A 66 -15.26 3.79 -6.33
C GLY A 66 -15.30 4.54 -5.00
N GLY A 67 -14.22 4.53 -4.21
CA GLY A 67 -14.07 5.35 -3.01
C GLY A 67 -13.63 6.78 -3.34
N GLN A 68 -13.66 7.64 -2.34
CA GLN A 68 -13.06 8.98 -2.34
C GLN A 68 -11.80 8.96 -1.47
N VAL A 69 -10.77 9.67 -1.87
CA VAL A 69 -9.51 9.66 -1.13
C VAL A 69 -8.88 11.03 -1.02
N THR A 70 -8.41 11.34 0.18
CA THR A 70 -7.44 12.42 0.42
C THR A 70 -6.10 11.76 0.73
N LEU A 71 -5.07 12.09 -0.04
CA LEU A 71 -3.69 11.62 0.13
C LEU A 71 -2.84 12.72 0.75
N VAL A 72 -2.27 12.47 1.92
CA VAL A 72 -1.25 13.34 2.54
C VAL A 72 0.10 12.66 2.38
N GLY A 73 1.03 13.31 1.69
CA GLY A 73 2.30 12.69 1.36
C GLY A 73 3.43 13.68 1.07
N LEU A 74 4.67 13.20 1.18
CA LEU A 74 5.88 13.98 0.99
C LEU A 74 6.35 13.92 -0.46
N VAL A 75 6.57 15.08 -1.06
CA VAL A 75 7.13 15.22 -2.42
C VAL A 75 8.05 16.43 -2.47
N GLY A 76 9.00 16.40 -3.40
CA GLY A 76 9.89 17.53 -3.68
C GLY A 76 9.22 18.66 -4.47
N ASP A 77 9.91 19.77 -4.54
CA ASP A 77 9.57 20.89 -5.45
C ASP A 77 10.31 20.71 -6.78
N ASP A 78 10.00 19.59 -7.46
CA ASP A 78 10.66 19.13 -8.67
C ASP A 78 9.65 18.62 -9.72
N ALA A 79 10.15 18.28 -10.90
CA ALA A 79 9.31 17.79 -12.00
C ALA A 79 8.56 16.50 -11.66
N ALA A 80 9.17 15.62 -10.86
CA ALA A 80 8.55 14.36 -10.43
C ALA A 80 7.40 14.63 -9.44
N GLY A 81 7.58 15.56 -8.49
CA GLY A 81 6.51 15.99 -7.58
C GLY A 81 5.35 16.66 -8.30
N ALA A 82 5.64 17.47 -9.33
CA ALA A 82 4.62 18.05 -10.20
C ALA A 82 3.85 16.98 -11.00
N ASP A 83 4.54 15.94 -11.50
CA ASP A 83 3.89 14.82 -12.20
C ASP A 83 3.03 13.98 -11.26
N VAL A 84 3.50 13.70 -10.04
CA VAL A 84 2.69 13.05 -8.99
C VAL A 84 1.41 13.83 -8.73
N ALA A 85 1.50 15.15 -8.50
CA ALA A 85 0.33 15.98 -8.23
C ALA A 85 -0.66 15.97 -9.41
N ARG A 86 -0.17 16.05 -10.64
CA ARG A 86 -0.97 15.96 -11.86
C ARG A 86 -1.69 14.61 -11.96
N ARG A 87 -0.98 13.50 -11.70
CA ARG A 87 -1.57 12.14 -11.71
C ARG A 87 -2.63 11.98 -10.63
N CYS A 88 -2.40 12.49 -9.43
CA CYS A 88 -3.42 12.52 -8.39
C CYS A 88 -4.68 13.22 -8.86
N ALA A 89 -4.54 14.41 -9.46
CA ALA A 89 -5.69 15.17 -9.97
C ALA A 89 -6.46 14.41 -11.08
N VAL A 90 -5.75 13.79 -12.02
CA VAL A 90 -6.35 12.97 -13.10
C VAL A 90 -7.10 11.76 -12.53
N SER A 91 -6.58 11.16 -11.45
CA SER A 91 -7.19 10.00 -10.79
C SER A 91 -8.28 10.39 -9.78
N GLY A 92 -8.65 11.66 -9.64
CA GLY A 92 -9.64 12.12 -8.68
C GLY A 92 -9.19 12.03 -7.20
N ILE A 93 -7.88 12.04 -6.97
CA ILE A 93 -7.27 12.02 -5.63
C ILE A 93 -7.09 13.46 -5.15
N GLU A 94 -7.67 13.82 -4.01
CA GLU A 94 -7.32 15.06 -3.32
C GLU A 94 -5.92 14.92 -2.71
N PHE A 95 -4.93 15.57 -3.30
CA PHE A 95 -3.55 15.48 -2.85
C PHE A 95 -3.13 16.67 -1.99
N VAL A 96 -2.61 16.40 -0.81
CA VAL A 96 -2.07 17.36 0.15
C VAL A 96 -0.55 17.15 0.24
N PRO A 97 0.24 17.85 -0.58
CA PRO A 97 1.68 17.67 -0.59
C PRO A 97 2.34 18.33 0.62
N LEU A 98 3.20 17.59 1.32
CA LEU A 98 4.17 18.13 2.25
C LEU A 98 5.52 18.28 1.53
N ARG A 99 6.31 19.29 1.92
CA ARG A 99 7.63 19.56 1.37
C ARG A 99 8.62 19.92 2.46
N ASP A 100 9.81 19.33 2.42
CA ASP A 100 10.88 19.61 3.38
C ASP A 100 12.22 19.91 2.71
N GLY A 101 12.19 20.13 1.38
CA GLY A 101 13.36 20.45 0.57
C GLY A 101 14.03 19.24 -0.07
N ARG A 102 13.65 18.01 0.30
CA ARG A 102 14.16 16.80 -0.37
C ARG A 102 13.58 16.61 -1.76
N PRO A 103 14.26 15.87 -2.66
CA PRO A 103 13.68 15.47 -3.94
C PRO A 103 12.53 14.47 -3.75
N THR A 104 11.62 14.44 -4.73
CA THR A 104 10.57 13.41 -4.80
C THR A 104 11.20 12.02 -4.89
N THR A 105 10.73 11.09 -4.08
CA THR A 105 11.14 9.68 -4.18
C THR A 105 10.72 9.10 -5.52
N ARG A 106 11.68 8.58 -6.29
CA ARG A 106 11.46 7.98 -7.62
C ARG A 106 12.07 6.61 -7.69
N LYS A 107 11.36 5.66 -8.32
CA LYS A 107 11.88 4.33 -8.67
C LYS A 107 11.81 4.15 -10.16
N VAL A 108 12.96 4.26 -10.82
CA VAL A 108 13.07 4.16 -12.28
C VAL A 108 13.45 2.74 -12.66
N ARG A 109 12.54 2.04 -13.33
CA ARG A 109 12.75 0.68 -13.85
C ARG A 109 13.10 0.73 -15.31
N VAL A 110 14.26 0.18 -15.66
CA VAL A 110 14.73 0.06 -17.05
C VAL A 110 14.29 -1.31 -17.58
N ILE A 111 13.44 -1.31 -18.60
CA ILE A 111 12.81 -2.53 -19.12
C ILE A 111 13.19 -2.71 -20.59
N SER A 112 13.65 -3.93 -20.93
CA SER A 112 13.84 -4.36 -22.31
C SER A 112 12.91 -5.54 -22.60
N GLN A 113 12.10 -5.41 -23.65
CA GLN A 113 11.08 -6.39 -24.05
C GLN A 113 10.09 -6.68 -22.93
N GLN A 114 10.36 -7.57 -22.01
CA GLN A 114 9.52 -7.88 -20.85
C GLN A 114 10.35 -8.11 -19.57
N GLN A 115 11.67 -7.85 -19.67
CA GLN A 115 12.61 -8.08 -18.58
C GLN A 115 13.08 -6.76 -17.98
N GLN A 116 13.01 -6.64 -16.65
CA GLN A 116 13.64 -5.54 -15.94
C GLN A 116 15.15 -5.76 -15.93
N LEU A 117 15.90 -4.83 -16.52
CA LEU A 117 17.37 -4.86 -16.58
C LEU A 117 17.99 -4.23 -15.33
N LEU A 118 17.41 -3.15 -14.85
CA LEU A 118 17.94 -2.34 -13.75
C LEU A 118 16.80 -1.57 -13.08
N ARG A 119 16.98 -1.26 -11.78
CA ARG A 119 16.18 -0.25 -11.07
C ARG A 119 17.12 0.80 -10.48
N ILE A 120 16.78 2.07 -10.67
CA ILE A 120 17.48 3.22 -10.10
C ILE A 120 16.54 3.85 -9.09
N ASP A 121 16.95 3.93 -7.82
CA ASP A 121 16.18 4.54 -6.75
C ASP A 121 16.77 5.91 -6.42
N TYR A 122 15.98 6.98 -6.64
CA TYR A 122 16.28 8.34 -6.20
C TYR A 122 15.50 8.58 -4.92
N GLU A 123 16.15 8.56 -3.77
CA GLU A 123 15.48 8.63 -2.49
C GLU A 123 16.34 9.23 -1.38
N GLU A 124 15.69 9.97 -0.50
CA GLU A 124 16.18 10.34 0.82
C GLU A 124 15.26 9.72 1.86
N THR A 125 15.86 9.02 2.83
CA THR A 125 15.10 8.23 3.82
C THR A 125 15.16 8.81 5.23
N ALA A 126 15.82 9.97 5.41
CA ALA A 126 15.84 10.66 6.70
C ALA A 126 14.42 11.00 7.15
N SER A 127 14.13 10.83 8.42
CA SER A 127 12.83 11.24 8.98
C SER A 127 12.63 12.76 8.83
N ILE A 128 11.38 13.16 8.61
CA ILE A 128 10.99 14.58 8.66
C ILE A 128 11.30 15.16 10.03
N ASP A 129 11.57 16.46 10.08
CA ASP A 129 11.81 17.15 11.34
C ASP A 129 10.51 17.38 12.14
N ALA A 130 10.66 17.82 13.39
CA ALA A 130 9.53 18.04 14.29
C ALA A 130 8.56 19.16 13.80
N ALA A 131 9.01 20.08 12.95
CA ALA A 131 8.14 21.11 12.38
C ALA A 131 7.25 20.51 11.29
N ARG A 132 7.82 19.69 10.41
CA ARG A 132 7.09 18.95 9.36
C ARG A 132 6.18 17.88 9.96
N GLU A 133 6.61 17.22 11.04
CA GLU A 133 5.75 16.29 11.76
C GLU A 133 4.50 16.98 12.32
N ARG A 134 4.62 18.15 12.90
CA ARG A 134 3.46 18.94 13.32
C ARG A 134 2.55 19.32 12.16
N GLU A 135 3.12 19.79 11.05
CA GLU A 135 2.38 20.10 9.83
C GLU A 135 1.59 18.88 9.32
N LEU A 136 2.23 17.70 9.30
CA LEU A 136 1.60 16.43 8.96
C LEU A 136 0.40 16.13 9.86
N VAL A 137 0.62 16.18 11.17
CA VAL A 137 -0.40 15.87 12.17
C VAL A 137 -1.58 16.86 12.09
N ASP A 138 -1.32 18.14 11.84
CA ASP A 138 -2.37 19.15 11.68
C ASP A 138 -3.14 18.97 10.37
N ALA A 139 -2.46 18.64 9.27
CA ALA A 139 -3.10 18.31 7.99
C ALA A 139 -4.04 17.12 8.10
N ILE A 140 -3.68 16.09 8.87
CA ILE A 140 -4.50 14.91 9.16
C ILE A 140 -5.68 15.31 10.05
N ALA A 141 -5.43 16.00 11.15
CA ALA A 141 -6.47 16.40 12.11
C ALA A 141 -7.60 17.20 11.45
N ALA A 142 -7.27 18.11 10.54
CA ALA A 142 -8.24 18.90 9.79
C ALA A 142 -9.18 18.05 8.89
N ARG A 143 -8.82 16.80 8.62
CA ARG A 143 -9.52 15.89 7.68
C ARG A 143 -10.23 14.73 8.35
N LEU A 144 -9.98 14.46 9.63
CA LEU A 144 -10.56 13.32 10.34
C LEU A 144 -12.09 13.33 10.35
N SER A 145 -12.73 14.51 10.45
CA SER A 145 -14.19 14.61 10.40
C SER A 145 -14.77 14.27 9.03
N ALA A 146 -13.97 14.44 7.98
CA ALA A 146 -14.40 14.23 6.59
C ALA A 146 -14.07 12.84 6.06
N CYS A 147 -13.30 12.00 6.79
CA CYS A 147 -13.00 10.64 6.38
C CYS A 147 -13.80 9.60 7.17
N ASP A 148 -13.87 8.38 6.64
CA ASP A 148 -14.52 7.23 7.28
C ASP A 148 -13.49 6.29 7.90
N ILE A 149 -12.26 6.25 7.36
CA ILE A 149 -11.14 5.44 7.83
C ILE A 149 -9.80 6.14 7.51
N VAL A 150 -8.76 5.83 8.28
CA VAL A 150 -7.39 6.32 8.05
C VAL A 150 -6.50 5.15 7.64
N VAL A 151 -5.65 5.37 6.63
CA VAL A 151 -4.60 4.43 6.20
C VAL A 151 -3.25 5.07 6.38
N VAL A 152 -2.31 4.39 7.04
CA VAL A 152 -0.90 4.76 7.11
C VAL A 152 -0.12 3.79 6.21
N SER A 153 0.42 4.29 5.10
CA SER A 153 1.20 3.51 4.13
C SER A 153 2.67 3.86 4.28
N ASP A 154 3.40 3.03 5.01
CA ASP A 154 4.82 3.22 5.31
C ASP A 154 5.70 2.49 4.28
N TYR A 155 6.62 3.23 3.65
CA TYR A 155 7.65 2.71 2.75
C TYR A 155 9.06 3.04 3.25
N ALA A 156 9.16 3.53 4.50
CA ALA A 156 10.40 3.96 5.13
C ALA A 156 11.16 5.00 4.29
N LYS A 157 10.42 6.01 3.80
CA LYS A 157 10.98 7.16 3.08
C LYS A 157 10.93 8.45 3.91
N GLY A 158 10.69 8.29 5.22
CA GLY A 158 10.90 9.34 6.21
C GLY A 158 9.68 10.16 6.57
N LEU A 159 8.52 9.98 5.91
CA LEU A 159 7.29 10.67 6.34
C LEU A 159 6.73 10.07 7.62
N VAL A 160 6.69 8.74 7.70
CA VAL A 160 6.16 8.04 8.88
C VAL A 160 7.23 7.99 9.96
N THR A 161 7.03 8.75 11.04
CA THR A 161 7.88 8.78 12.23
C THR A 161 7.21 8.04 13.39
N ASN A 162 7.96 7.72 14.45
CA ASN A 162 7.39 7.06 15.63
C ASN A 162 6.31 7.92 16.29
N ASP A 163 6.62 9.18 16.56
CA ASP A 163 5.71 10.07 17.28
C ASP A 163 4.56 10.52 16.39
N GLY A 164 4.82 10.78 15.11
CA GLY A 164 3.81 11.09 14.11
C GLY A 164 2.78 9.97 13.94
N CYS A 165 3.22 8.72 13.78
CA CYS A 165 2.32 7.58 13.64
C CYS A 165 1.44 7.39 14.89
N ARG A 166 2.02 7.46 16.08
CA ARG A 166 1.29 7.36 17.35
C ARG A 166 0.25 8.47 17.51
N GLU A 167 0.61 9.69 17.13
CA GLU A 167 -0.30 10.83 17.21
C GLU A 167 -1.45 10.72 16.18
N VAL A 168 -1.17 10.19 14.99
CA VAL A 168 -2.20 9.88 13.98
C VAL A 168 -3.20 8.86 14.54
N VAL A 169 -2.72 7.73 15.09
CA VAL A 169 -3.59 6.71 15.71
C VAL A 169 -4.42 7.31 16.83
N ARG A 170 -3.79 8.03 17.77
CA ARG A 170 -4.47 8.66 18.89
C ARG A 170 -5.58 9.62 18.45
N ARG A 171 -5.31 10.50 17.46
CA ARG A 171 -6.29 11.47 16.96
C ARG A 171 -7.41 10.79 16.17
N ALA A 172 -7.09 9.79 15.38
CA ALA A 172 -8.09 9.01 14.64
C ALA A 172 -9.06 8.33 15.62
N HIS A 173 -8.56 7.65 16.65
CA HIS A 173 -9.39 7.02 17.68
C HIS A 173 -10.23 8.05 18.45
N ALA A 174 -9.67 9.20 18.80
CA ALA A 174 -10.43 10.28 19.45
C ALA A 174 -11.59 10.82 18.57
N ALA A 175 -11.44 10.71 17.24
CA ALA A 175 -12.48 11.04 16.26
C ALA A 175 -13.39 9.85 15.89
N GLY A 176 -13.24 8.69 16.55
CA GLY A 176 -14.00 7.47 16.28
C GLY A 176 -13.66 6.81 14.93
N LYS A 177 -12.43 7.01 14.44
CA LYS A 177 -11.96 6.45 13.15
C LYS A 177 -11.02 5.29 13.38
N GLN A 178 -11.18 4.22 12.60
CA GLN A 178 -10.24 3.11 12.56
C GLN A 178 -8.99 3.47 11.75
N VAL A 179 -7.86 2.82 12.08
CA VAL A 179 -6.57 3.01 11.43
C VAL A 179 -6.05 1.68 10.89
N VAL A 180 -5.79 1.65 9.60
CA VAL A 180 -5.10 0.54 8.90
C VAL A 180 -3.66 0.97 8.66
N VAL A 181 -2.69 0.13 9.01
CA VAL A 181 -1.27 0.42 8.78
C VAL A 181 -0.67 -0.66 7.88
N ASP A 182 -0.07 -0.23 6.76
CA ASP A 182 0.81 -1.06 5.94
C ASP A 182 2.25 -0.88 6.45
N PRO A 183 2.80 -1.86 7.20
CA PRO A 183 3.98 -1.64 8.02
C PRO A 183 5.28 -1.93 7.28
N ARG A 184 6.40 -1.35 7.80
CA ARG A 184 7.77 -1.75 7.47
C ARG A 184 8.49 -2.29 8.71
N PRO A 185 9.21 -3.42 8.62
CA PRO A 185 9.85 -4.07 9.76
C PRO A 185 10.79 -3.17 10.58
N GLN A 186 11.53 -2.27 9.91
CA GLN A 186 12.43 -1.34 10.58
C GLN A 186 11.73 -0.34 11.50
N HIS A 187 10.43 -0.11 11.29
CA HIS A 187 9.59 0.79 12.07
C HIS A 187 8.64 0.04 13.02
N SER A 188 8.97 -1.20 13.39
CA SER A 188 8.12 -2.05 14.21
C SER A 188 7.65 -1.42 15.54
N SER A 189 8.39 -0.46 16.10
CA SER A 189 7.96 0.27 17.32
C SER A 189 6.88 1.32 17.09
N TYR A 190 6.55 1.68 15.83
CA TYR A 190 5.67 2.80 15.49
C TYR A 190 4.18 2.43 15.54
N TYR A 191 3.80 1.16 15.27
CA TYR A 191 2.46 0.75 14.87
C TYR A 191 1.58 0.19 15.98
N ARG A 192 1.95 0.40 17.25
CA ARG A 192 1.16 -0.13 18.36
C ARG A 192 -0.23 0.48 18.43
N GLU A 193 -1.21 -0.40 18.74
CA GLU A 193 -2.59 0.00 19.01
C GLU A 193 -3.33 0.60 17.79
N CYS A 194 -2.84 0.40 16.55
CA CYS A 194 -3.66 0.59 15.37
C CYS A 194 -4.71 -0.53 15.29
N ASP A 195 -5.82 -0.30 14.57
CA ASP A 195 -6.88 -1.32 14.50
C ASP A 195 -6.46 -2.51 13.65
N TYR A 196 -5.74 -2.24 12.54
CA TYR A 196 -5.34 -3.26 11.58
C TYR A 196 -3.91 -3.05 11.10
N LEU A 197 -3.15 -4.16 11.00
CA LEU A 197 -1.86 -4.26 10.33
C LEU A 197 -1.98 -5.15 9.09
N THR A 198 -1.32 -4.80 8.00
CA THR A 198 -1.40 -5.52 6.72
C THR A 198 -0.05 -6.06 6.21
N PRO A 199 0.77 -6.71 7.06
CA PRO A 199 2.08 -7.18 6.65
C PRO A 199 1.98 -8.37 5.69
N ASN A 200 3.01 -8.52 4.83
CA ASN A 200 3.25 -9.79 4.17
C ASN A 200 4.04 -10.76 5.08
N TRP A 201 4.22 -12.01 4.62
CA TRP A 201 4.94 -13.03 5.39
C TRP A 201 6.33 -12.59 5.85
N ARG A 202 7.14 -12.00 4.95
CA ARG A 202 8.51 -11.55 5.28
C ARG A 202 8.49 -10.36 6.23
N GLU A 203 7.59 -9.42 6.01
CA GLU A 203 7.40 -8.28 6.90
C GLU A 203 6.99 -8.73 8.31
N SER A 204 6.11 -9.71 8.42
CA SER A 204 5.69 -10.27 9.72
C SER A 204 6.86 -10.87 10.49
N LEU A 205 7.72 -11.64 9.82
CA LEU A 205 8.94 -12.15 10.44
C LEU A 205 9.87 -11.02 10.89
N GLY A 206 10.05 -10.01 10.05
CA GLY A 206 10.86 -8.83 10.39
C GLY A 206 10.29 -8.00 11.54
N LEU A 207 8.96 -7.84 11.62
CA LEU A 207 8.27 -7.16 12.73
C LEU A 207 8.51 -7.88 14.08
N LEU A 208 8.56 -9.21 14.07
CA LEU A 208 8.87 -10.03 15.24
C LEU A 208 10.37 -10.19 15.50
N ARG A 209 11.24 -9.72 14.58
CA ARG A 209 12.69 -9.96 14.58
C ARG A 209 13.02 -11.45 14.55
N GLU A 210 12.18 -12.24 13.91
CA GLU A 210 12.40 -13.68 13.68
C GLU A 210 13.27 -13.87 12.44
N GLY A 211 14.02 -14.97 12.42
CA GLY A 211 14.75 -15.42 11.23
C GLY A 211 13.82 -15.96 10.15
N GLU A 212 14.41 -16.46 9.06
CA GLU A 212 13.64 -17.10 7.99
C GLU A 212 12.90 -18.35 8.51
N LEU A 213 11.61 -18.41 8.26
CA LEU A 213 10.74 -19.54 8.57
C LEU A 213 10.02 -20.01 7.31
N ALA A 214 9.87 -21.34 7.19
CA ALA A 214 9.07 -21.92 6.13
C ALA A 214 7.59 -21.48 6.28
N LEU A 215 6.97 -21.15 5.15
CA LEU A 215 5.56 -20.79 5.10
C LEU A 215 4.69 -22.06 5.20
N THR A 216 4.50 -22.58 6.42
CA THR A 216 3.62 -23.71 6.73
C THR A 216 2.37 -23.21 7.46
N PRO A 217 1.24 -23.95 7.42
CA PRO A 217 0.03 -23.54 8.15
C PRO A 217 0.28 -23.32 9.65
N GLU A 218 1.10 -24.15 10.28
CA GLU A 218 1.48 -24.04 11.68
C GLU A 218 2.27 -22.75 11.96
N ASN A 219 3.27 -22.43 11.12
CA ASN A 219 4.04 -21.22 11.27
C ASN A 219 3.20 -19.96 10.97
N VAL A 220 2.28 -20.01 10.00
CA VAL A 220 1.34 -18.92 9.72
C VAL A 220 0.50 -18.62 10.95
N LEU A 221 -0.07 -19.65 11.58
CA LEU A 221 -0.86 -19.50 12.79
C LEU A 221 -0.02 -18.89 13.92
N ARG A 222 1.17 -19.43 14.18
CA ARG A 222 2.08 -18.93 15.21
C ARG A 222 2.47 -17.46 14.97
N VAL A 223 2.96 -17.14 13.77
CA VAL A 223 3.48 -15.80 13.43
C VAL A 223 2.34 -14.76 13.46
N GLY A 224 1.21 -15.06 12.84
CA GLY A 224 0.07 -14.13 12.83
C GLY A 224 -0.46 -13.83 14.22
N THR A 225 -0.57 -14.87 15.09
CA THR A 225 -0.97 -14.69 16.49
C THR A 225 0.04 -13.83 17.25
N LEU A 226 1.36 -14.08 17.09
CA LEU A 226 2.39 -13.30 17.76
C LEU A 226 2.38 -11.83 17.32
N VAL A 227 2.23 -11.56 16.01
CA VAL A 227 2.11 -10.19 15.50
C VAL A 227 0.89 -9.49 16.11
N SER A 228 -0.28 -10.14 16.07
CA SER A 228 -1.51 -9.57 16.64
C SER A 228 -1.36 -9.23 18.12
N GLN A 229 -0.79 -10.12 18.91
CA GLN A 229 -0.55 -9.92 20.34
C GLN A 229 0.47 -8.80 20.62
N GLN A 230 1.60 -8.78 19.88
CA GLN A 230 2.66 -7.80 20.07
C GLN A 230 2.19 -6.38 19.79
N PHE A 231 1.40 -6.20 18.73
CA PHE A 231 0.93 -4.88 18.28
C PHE A 231 -0.45 -4.50 18.84
N ARG A 232 -1.18 -5.45 19.45
CA ARG A 232 -2.57 -5.28 19.92
C ARG A 232 -3.49 -4.82 18.79
N SER A 233 -3.35 -5.44 17.64
CA SER A 233 -4.02 -5.07 16.39
C SER A 233 -4.54 -6.33 15.71
N SER A 234 -5.62 -6.23 14.96
CA SER A 234 -5.97 -7.29 14.01
C SER A 234 -4.97 -7.30 12.84
N VAL A 235 -4.65 -8.48 12.31
CA VAL A 235 -3.58 -8.64 11.31
C VAL A 235 -4.13 -9.27 10.05
N LEU A 236 -4.01 -8.56 8.93
CA LEU A 236 -4.27 -9.07 7.58
C LEU A 236 -2.94 -9.55 6.98
N LEU A 237 -2.58 -10.78 7.24
CA LEU A 237 -1.31 -11.39 6.81
C LEU A 237 -1.41 -11.89 5.38
N THR A 238 -0.70 -11.23 4.43
CA THR A 238 -0.67 -11.69 3.04
C THR A 238 0.38 -12.78 2.84
N LEU A 239 -0.02 -13.90 2.19
CA LEU A 239 0.75 -15.13 2.05
C LEU A 239 1.13 -15.41 0.58
N GLY A 240 1.04 -14.39 -0.29
CA GLY A 240 1.30 -14.50 -1.72
C GLY A 240 0.37 -15.53 -2.38
N PRO A 241 0.90 -16.56 -3.06
CA PRO A 241 0.07 -17.56 -3.76
C PRO A 241 -0.79 -18.42 -2.84
N ARG A 242 -0.64 -18.31 -1.52
CA ARG A 242 -1.49 -19.02 -0.54
C ARG A 242 -2.69 -18.20 -0.07
N GLY A 243 -2.81 -16.94 -0.46
CA GLY A 243 -3.93 -16.07 -0.11
C GLY A 243 -3.67 -15.19 1.11
N ILE A 244 -4.66 -15.06 1.97
CA ILE A 244 -4.64 -14.15 3.12
C ILE A 244 -5.08 -14.91 4.38
N ALA A 245 -4.38 -14.68 5.50
CA ALA A 245 -4.82 -15.10 6.82
C ALA A 245 -5.12 -13.85 7.67
N PHE A 246 -6.28 -13.82 8.30
CA PHE A 246 -6.69 -12.71 9.16
C PHE A 246 -6.75 -13.17 10.62
N PHE A 247 -6.09 -12.42 11.49
CA PHE A 247 -6.00 -12.68 12.94
C PHE A 247 -6.68 -11.55 13.68
N HIS A 248 -7.61 -11.87 14.53
CA HIS A 248 -8.34 -10.89 15.33
C HIS A 248 -7.54 -10.46 16.55
N ALA A 249 -7.62 -9.17 16.90
CA ALA A 249 -6.95 -8.62 18.09
C ALA A 249 -7.45 -9.23 19.42
N ASP A 250 -8.69 -9.72 19.44
CA ASP A 250 -9.31 -10.36 20.59
C ASP A 250 -8.91 -11.84 20.76
N GLY A 251 -8.11 -12.39 19.84
CA GLY A 251 -7.66 -13.78 19.87
C GLY A 251 -8.69 -14.80 19.40
N SER A 252 -9.80 -14.36 18.78
CA SER A 252 -10.77 -15.27 18.16
C SER A 252 -10.16 -16.06 17.00
N GLU A 253 -10.86 -17.10 16.53
CA GLU A 253 -10.36 -18.02 15.51
C GLU A 253 -9.95 -17.27 14.22
N PRO A 254 -8.73 -17.52 13.70
CA PRO A 254 -8.27 -16.86 12.48
C PRO A 254 -9.07 -17.28 11.25
N LEU A 255 -9.29 -16.34 10.34
CA LEU A 255 -9.88 -16.60 9.04
C LEU A 255 -8.78 -16.81 8.00
N VAL A 256 -8.79 -17.92 7.27
CA VAL A 256 -7.85 -18.17 6.17
C VAL A 256 -8.62 -18.24 4.86
N VAL A 257 -8.25 -17.36 3.91
CA VAL A 257 -8.85 -17.28 2.58
C VAL A 257 -7.77 -17.65 1.54
N PRO A 258 -7.95 -18.75 0.79
CA PRO A 258 -6.99 -19.15 -0.24
C PRO A 258 -6.95 -18.14 -1.39
N ALA A 259 -5.79 -18.05 -2.09
CA ALA A 259 -5.65 -17.16 -3.23
C ALA A 259 -6.58 -17.58 -4.38
N GLU A 260 -7.19 -16.58 -5.03
CA GLU A 260 -8.04 -16.77 -6.21
C GLU A 260 -7.29 -16.53 -7.55
N ALA A 261 -6.00 -16.17 -7.50
CA ALA A 261 -5.21 -15.90 -8.69
C ALA A 261 -4.95 -17.18 -9.49
N GLN A 262 -5.22 -17.15 -10.81
CA GLN A 262 -4.94 -18.25 -11.73
C GLN A 262 -3.59 -18.10 -12.42
N GLU A 263 -3.24 -16.88 -12.82
CA GLU A 263 -1.98 -16.53 -13.45
C GLU A 263 -1.37 -15.31 -12.73
N VAL A 264 -0.06 -15.31 -12.53
CA VAL A 264 0.66 -14.22 -11.89
C VAL A 264 1.68 -13.67 -12.88
N PHE A 265 1.47 -12.42 -13.30
CA PHE A 265 2.41 -11.69 -14.16
C PHE A 265 3.35 -10.78 -13.35
N ASP A 266 2.78 -10.03 -12.41
CA ASP A 266 3.55 -9.09 -11.59
C ASP A 266 2.88 -8.92 -10.22
N VAL A 267 3.65 -8.98 -9.17
CA VAL A 267 3.16 -8.80 -7.79
C VAL A 267 3.34 -7.36 -7.28
N SER A 268 3.90 -6.47 -8.12
CA SER A 268 4.14 -5.07 -7.75
C SER A 268 2.83 -4.35 -7.44
N GLY A 269 2.73 -3.74 -6.27
CA GLY A 269 1.54 -3.00 -5.85
C GLY A 269 0.34 -3.84 -5.38
N ALA A 270 0.46 -5.19 -5.35
CA ALA A 270 -0.61 -6.04 -4.85
C ALA A 270 -0.91 -5.78 -3.36
N GLY A 271 0.10 -5.48 -2.55
CA GLY A 271 -0.06 -5.06 -1.15
C GLY A 271 -0.92 -3.80 -1.03
N ASP A 272 -0.59 -2.76 -1.81
CA ASP A 272 -1.36 -1.50 -1.83
C ASP A 272 -2.83 -1.73 -2.19
N THR A 273 -3.08 -2.64 -3.14
CA THR A 273 -4.45 -3.01 -3.54
C THR A 273 -5.19 -3.73 -2.42
N VAL A 274 -4.51 -4.65 -1.70
CA VAL A 274 -5.06 -5.31 -0.51
C VAL A 274 -5.45 -4.28 0.55
N VAL A 275 -4.54 -3.36 0.87
CA VAL A 275 -4.77 -2.27 1.84
C VAL A 275 -5.96 -1.41 1.43
N ALA A 276 -6.02 -0.98 0.18
CA ALA A 276 -7.11 -0.13 -0.34
C ALA A 276 -8.47 -0.84 -0.26
N ALA A 277 -8.56 -2.07 -0.77
CA ALA A 277 -9.79 -2.85 -0.79
C ALA A 277 -10.29 -3.18 0.62
N PHE A 278 -9.39 -3.64 1.51
CA PHE A 278 -9.70 -3.91 2.91
C PHE A 278 -10.19 -2.66 3.64
N SER A 279 -9.46 -1.55 3.50
CA SER A 279 -9.82 -0.29 4.16
C SER A 279 -11.17 0.24 3.70
N LEU A 280 -11.47 0.17 2.39
CA LEU A 280 -12.79 0.56 1.86
C LEU A 280 -13.90 -0.33 2.42
N ALA A 281 -13.71 -1.65 2.50
CA ALA A 281 -14.70 -2.54 3.06
C ALA A 281 -14.97 -2.23 4.54
N ARG A 282 -13.91 -1.97 5.33
CA ARG A 282 -14.04 -1.55 6.73
C ARG A 282 -14.75 -0.20 6.86
N ALA A 283 -14.40 0.78 6.02
CA ALA A 283 -15.09 2.08 5.94
C ALA A 283 -16.58 1.93 5.59
N GLY A 284 -16.91 0.93 4.76
CA GLY A 284 -18.28 0.58 4.39
C GLY A 284 -19.07 -0.16 5.47
N GLY A 285 -18.44 -0.52 6.60
CA GLY A 285 -19.06 -1.29 7.67
C GLY A 285 -19.24 -2.77 7.36
N CYS A 286 -18.50 -3.30 6.37
CA CYS A 286 -18.47 -4.73 6.10
C CYS A 286 -17.82 -5.49 7.28
N ASP A 287 -18.26 -6.73 7.51
CA ASP A 287 -17.60 -7.63 8.45
C ASP A 287 -16.19 -8.03 7.97
N ASP A 288 -15.36 -8.56 8.88
CA ASP A 288 -13.98 -8.91 8.59
C ASP A 288 -13.87 -9.93 7.46
N ALA A 289 -14.75 -10.93 7.42
CA ALA A 289 -14.75 -11.96 6.38
C ALA A 289 -15.00 -11.36 4.99
N SER A 290 -15.99 -10.46 4.87
CA SER A 290 -16.30 -9.76 3.62
C SER A 290 -15.15 -8.82 3.19
N ALA A 291 -14.51 -8.15 4.15
CA ALA A 291 -13.37 -7.26 3.88
C ALA A 291 -12.14 -8.05 3.40
N VAL A 292 -11.81 -9.17 4.04
CA VAL A 292 -10.72 -10.07 3.65
C VAL A 292 -10.97 -10.67 2.27
N MET A 293 -12.20 -11.13 2.00
CA MET A 293 -12.57 -11.67 0.68
C MET A 293 -12.43 -10.63 -0.43
N LEU A 294 -12.89 -9.39 -0.22
CA LEU A 294 -12.71 -8.31 -1.20
C LEU A 294 -11.22 -8.05 -1.46
N ALA A 295 -10.40 -7.94 -0.40
CA ALA A 295 -8.97 -7.71 -0.51
C ALA A 295 -8.25 -8.82 -1.27
N ASN A 296 -8.56 -10.09 -0.96
CA ASN A 296 -7.99 -11.26 -1.65
C ASN A 296 -8.36 -11.29 -3.14
N ARG A 297 -9.61 -11.00 -3.47
CA ARG A 297 -10.08 -10.93 -4.85
C ARG A 297 -9.46 -9.77 -5.63
N ALA A 298 -9.36 -8.60 -5.01
CA ALA A 298 -8.69 -7.44 -5.60
C ALA A 298 -7.21 -7.74 -5.91
N ALA A 299 -6.49 -8.36 -4.98
CA ALA A 299 -5.13 -8.83 -5.19
C ALA A 299 -5.04 -9.82 -6.37
N ALA A 300 -5.96 -10.79 -6.45
CA ALA A 300 -5.98 -11.77 -7.52
C ALA A 300 -6.23 -11.17 -8.92
N VAL A 301 -6.89 -10.02 -9.03
CA VAL A 301 -7.03 -9.27 -10.29
C VAL A 301 -5.74 -8.58 -10.67
N VAL A 302 -5.12 -7.84 -9.72
CA VAL A 302 -3.96 -6.99 -10.06
C VAL A 302 -2.70 -7.81 -10.34
N VAL A 303 -2.47 -8.95 -9.69
CA VAL A 303 -1.31 -9.81 -9.97
C VAL A 303 -1.35 -10.43 -11.37
N GLY A 304 -2.51 -10.46 -12.02
CA GLY A 304 -2.67 -10.82 -13.42
C GLY A 304 -2.37 -9.69 -14.41
N LYS A 305 -1.99 -8.49 -13.94
CA LYS A 305 -1.65 -7.32 -14.74
C LYS A 305 -0.14 -7.04 -14.67
N ARG A 306 0.37 -6.18 -15.55
CA ARG A 306 1.78 -5.76 -15.54
C ARG A 306 1.96 -4.46 -14.78
N GLY A 307 3.06 -4.37 -14.04
CA GLY A 307 3.44 -3.18 -13.28
C GLY A 307 2.50 -2.88 -12.11
N THR A 308 2.59 -1.67 -11.60
CA THR A 308 1.71 -1.17 -10.55
C THR A 308 0.32 -0.93 -11.14
N ALA A 309 -0.58 -1.88 -10.96
CA ALA A 309 -1.93 -1.87 -11.56
C ALA A 309 -3.00 -1.53 -10.52
N ILE A 310 -4.13 -1.04 -10.99
CA ILE A 310 -5.34 -0.78 -10.19
C ILE A 310 -6.43 -1.78 -10.57
N VAL A 311 -7.42 -1.94 -9.70
CA VAL A 311 -8.58 -2.82 -9.91
C VAL A 311 -9.87 -2.02 -9.92
N THR A 312 -10.81 -2.39 -10.80
CA THR A 312 -12.13 -1.77 -10.91
C THR A 312 -13.22 -2.71 -10.40
N PRO A 313 -14.41 -2.17 -10.01
CA PRO A 313 -15.55 -3.00 -9.65
C PRO A 313 -15.98 -3.97 -10.74
N ASP A 314 -15.94 -3.56 -12.03
CA ASP A 314 -16.32 -4.39 -13.15
C ASP A 314 -15.38 -5.59 -13.31
N GLU A 315 -14.08 -5.41 -13.11
CA GLU A 315 -13.10 -6.51 -13.14
C GLU A 315 -13.30 -7.50 -11.99
N LEU A 316 -13.70 -7.02 -10.82
CA LEU A 316 -14.03 -7.88 -9.68
C LEU A 316 -15.28 -8.72 -9.96
N LEU A 317 -16.29 -8.15 -10.63
CA LEU A 317 -17.51 -8.84 -11.00
C LEU A 317 -17.30 -9.83 -12.16
N ALA A 318 -16.50 -9.47 -13.17
CA ALA A 318 -16.19 -10.32 -14.31
C ALA A 318 -15.49 -11.63 -13.93
N LYS A 319 -14.75 -11.65 -12.83
CA LYS A 319 -14.06 -12.86 -12.31
C LYS A 319 -15.02 -13.87 -11.64
N LEU A 320 -16.33 -13.55 -11.57
CA LEU A 320 -17.38 -14.46 -11.06
C LEU A 320 -18.01 -15.31 -12.18
N SER A 321 -17.73 -15.00 -13.44
CA SER A 321 -18.19 -15.72 -14.63
C SER A 321 -17.14 -16.75 -15.07
#